data_54c84e18f6eeae53139f4c4e3974860e
#
_entry.id   54c84e18f6eeae53139f4c4e3974860e
#
_cell.length_a   1.000
_cell.length_b   1.000
_cell.length_c   1.000
_cell.angle_alpha   90.00
_cell.angle_beta   90.00
_cell.angle_gamma   90.00
#
_symmetry.space_group_name_H-M   'P 1'
#
loop_
_entity.id
_entity.type
_entity.pdbx_description
1 polymer ?
#
loop_
_entity_poly.entity_id
_entity_poly.type
_entity_poly.pdbx_seq_one_letter_code
_entity_poly.pdbx_strand_id
1 'polypeptide(L)'
;MTRSVRIAAAGDVHACEPLRDHLARSFASAAERSQLVLLAGDLTTHGLPDQAEVLAEVCGDLPVPIVAVLGNHDHHSGCAAEVRAALEDGGIRVLERDHTIVEVDGVEVGVVGTKGFVGGFPGAEIPDFGERALREVYRETTLEVEALERGLEAISGCHKCVVLLHYAPTQETLVGEPEPIWAFLGSGRLAAPIGMHRPDAVFHGHAHRGTARGTIGPVPVHNVAVHVTGQDFALFEV
;
A
#
# COMPACT_ATOMS: atom_id res chain seq x y z
N MET A 1 24.80 -10.94 -11.45
CA MET A 1 23.99 -9.78 -11.87
C MET A 1 22.67 -9.92 -11.12
N THR A 2 22.38 -9.01 -10.22
CA THR A 2 21.06 -8.92 -9.57
C THR A 2 20.04 -8.60 -10.66
N ARG A 3 19.10 -9.52 -10.91
CA ARG A 3 18.01 -9.29 -11.87
C ARG A 3 17.09 -8.24 -11.26
N SER A 4 16.85 -7.15 -11.97
CA SER A 4 15.85 -6.15 -11.58
C SER A 4 14.44 -6.63 -11.96
N VAL A 5 13.45 -6.16 -11.20
CA VAL A 5 12.03 -6.41 -11.45
C VAL A 5 11.33 -5.08 -11.69
N ARG A 6 10.54 -5.01 -12.76
CA ARG A 6 9.72 -3.82 -13.06
C ARG A 6 8.38 -3.93 -12.35
N ILE A 7 8.10 -2.95 -11.51
CA ILE A 7 6.88 -2.84 -10.71
C ILE A 7 6.09 -1.64 -11.21
N ALA A 8 4.79 -1.83 -11.50
CA ALA A 8 3.84 -0.75 -11.63
C ALA A 8 3.12 -0.57 -10.29
N ALA A 9 3.12 0.61 -9.73
CA ALA A 9 2.47 0.87 -8.45
C ALA A 9 1.53 2.08 -8.54
N ALA A 10 0.37 1.93 -7.89
CA ALA A 10 -0.63 2.97 -7.74
C ALA A 10 -1.27 2.89 -6.34
N GLY A 11 -1.76 3.99 -5.83
CA GLY A 11 -2.64 4.06 -4.67
C GLY A 11 -3.79 5.00 -4.96
N ASP A 12 -4.87 4.87 -4.18
CA ASP A 12 -6.00 5.80 -4.25
C ASP A 12 -6.68 5.80 -5.63
N VAL A 13 -6.88 4.59 -6.18
CA VAL A 13 -7.49 4.39 -7.52
C VAL A 13 -9.00 4.59 -7.51
N HIS A 14 -9.64 4.46 -6.33
CA HIS A 14 -11.05 4.75 -6.08
C HIS A 14 -12.00 4.16 -7.13
N ALA A 15 -11.87 2.87 -7.41
CA ALA A 15 -12.67 2.18 -8.40
C ALA A 15 -14.18 2.37 -8.16
N CYS A 16 -14.90 2.56 -9.24
CA CYS A 16 -16.35 2.64 -9.30
C CYS A 16 -16.81 2.46 -10.75
N GLU A 17 -18.09 2.14 -10.97
CA GLU A 17 -18.62 1.87 -12.31
C GLU A 17 -18.31 2.96 -13.37
N PRO A 18 -18.42 4.27 -13.06
CA PRO A 18 -18.08 5.31 -14.04
C PRO A 18 -16.63 5.31 -14.51
N LEU A 19 -15.71 4.71 -13.75
CA LEU A 19 -14.28 4.66 -14.08
C LEU A 19 -13.86 3.34 -14.75
N ARG A 20 -14.75 2.37 -14.92
CA ARG A 20 -14.47 1.03 -15.45
C ARG A 20 -13.59 1.05 -16.71
N ASP A 21 -14.01 1.77 -17.74
CA ASP A 21 -13.29 1.83 -19.02
C ASP A 21 -11.92 2.50 -18.90
N HIS A 22 -11.79 3.49 -18.03
CA HIS A 22 -10.53 4.15 -17.74
C HIS A 22 -9.58 3.19 -17.03
N LEU A 23 -10.03 2.55 -15.97
CA LEU A 23 -9.27 1.57 -15.21
C LEU A 23 -8.82 0.41 -16.11
N ALA A 24 -9.69 -0.12 -16.96
CA ALA A 24 -9.35 -1.21 -17.87
C ALA A 24 -8.15 -0.85 -18.78
N ARG A 25 -8.16 0.36 -19.35
CA ARG A 25 -7.02 0.81 -20.19
C ARG A 25 -5.75 1.03 -19.38
N SER A 26 -5.88 1.63 -18.19
CA SER A 26 -4.75 1.95 -17.33
C SER A 26 -4.06 0.69 -16.78
N PHE A 27 -4.85 -0.29 -16.33
CA PHE A 27 -4.34 -1.57 -15.86
C PHE A 27 -3.72 -2.41 -16.98
N ALA A 28 -4.33 -2.46 -18.17
CA ALA A 28 -3.74 -3.13 -19.33
C ALA A 28 -2.37 -2.52 -19.69
N SER A 29 -2.28 -1.19 -19.73
CA SER A 29 -1.00 -0.49 -19.99
C SER A 29 0.04 -0.74 -18.90
N ALA A 30 -0.37 -0.82 -17.63
CA ALA A 30 0.53 -1.16 -16.52
C ALA A 30 1.06 -2.58 -16.66
N ALA A 31 0.20 -3.55 -16.98
CA ALA A 31 0.56 -4.96 -17.16
C ALA A 31 1.54 -5.19 -18.33
N GLU A 32 1.39 -4.45 -19.43
CA GLU A 32 2.33 -4.51 -20.57
C GLU A 32 3.74 -4.00 -20.20
N ARG A 33 3.85 -3.11 -19.24
CA ARG A 33 5.09 -2.39 -18.90
C ARG A 33 5.78 -2.88 -17.64
N SER A 34 5.11 -3.72 -16.86
CA SER A 34 5.61 -4.24 -15.59
C SER A 34 5.54 -5.77 -15.52
N GLN A 35 6.08 -6.32 -14.47
CA GLN A 35 6.09 -7.75 -14.16
C GLN A 35 5.33 -8.05 -12.86
N LEU A 36 5.02 -7.00 -12.09
CA LEU A 36 4.24 -7.02 -10.86
C LEU A 36 3.47 -5.71 -10.74
N VAL A 37 2.21 -5.76 -10.34
CA VAL A 37 1.40 -4.59 -10.01
C VAL A 37 1.18 -4.53 -8.50
N LEU A 38 1.40 -3.37 -7.90
CA LEU A 38 1.16 -3.09 -6.49
C LEU A 38 0.11 -2.00 -6.32
N LEU A 39 -0.90 -2.25 -5.47
CA LEU A 39 -1.97 -1.32 -5.17
C LEU A 39 -1.96 -0.91 -3.69
N ALA A 40 -1.67 0.35 -3.44
CA ALA A 40 -1.37 0.91 -2.12
C ALA A 40 -2.63 1.44 -1.39
N GLY A 41 -3.74 0.70 -1.44
CA GLY A 41 -4.99 1.00 -0.72
C GLY A 41 -5.88 2.02 -1.41
N ASP A 42 -7.05 2.26 -0.81
CA ASP A 42 -8.15 3.06 -1.35
C ASP A 42 -8.52 2.59 -2.76
N LEU A 43 -8.76 1.28 -2.84
CA LEU A 43 -9.06 0.56 -4.07
C LEU A 43 -10.46 0.89 -4.57
N THR A 44 -11.39 1.12 -3.64
CA THR A 44 -12.78 1.48 -3.87
C THR A 44 -13.07 2.92 -3.42
N THR A 45 -14.12 3.54 -3.96
CA THR A 45 -14.49 4.90 -3.58
C THR A 45 -15.13 4.96 -2.18
N HIS A 46 -15.93 3.97 -1.81
CA HIS A 46 -16.69 3.99 -0.56
C HIS A 46 -16.68 2.68 0.22
N GLY A 47 -15.85 1.70 -0.16
CA GLY A 47 -15.78 0.40 0.51
C GLY A 47 -17.02 -0.47 0.25
N LEU A 48 -17.60 -0.37 -0.94
CA LEU A 48 -18.75 -1.17 -1.35
C LEU A 48 -18.31 -2.36 -2.22
N PRO A 49 -18.90 -3.56 -2.03
CA PRO A 49 -18.51 -4.76 -2.80
C PRO A 49 -18.66 -4.58 -4.32
N ASP A 50 -19.71 -3.90 -4.80
CA ASP A 50 -19.92 -3.62 -6.22
C ASP A 50 -18.79 -2.78 -6.84
N GLN A 51 -18.18 -1.90 -6.07
CA GLN A 51 -17.02 -1.13 -6.50
C GLN A 51 -15.76 -2.02 -6.58
N ALA A 52 -15.61 -2.97 -5.66
CA ALA A 52 -14.54 -3.96 -5.71
C ALA A 52 -14.70 -4.92 -6.89
N GLU A 53 -15.93 -5.32 -7.21
CA GLU A 53 -16.25 -6.14 -8.40
C GLU A 53 -15.82 -5.45 -9.70
N VAL A 54 -16.00 -4.13 -9.81
CA VAL A 54 -15.48 -3.37 -10.98
C VAL A 54 -13.97 -3.54 -11.14
N LEU A 55 -13.22 -3.42 -10.04
CA LEU A 55 -11.77 -3.58 -10.08
C LEU A 55 -11.37 -5.03 -10.35
N ALA A 56 -12.04 -5.98 -9.73
CA ALA A 56 -11.85 -7.42 -9.93
C ALA A 56 -12.02 -7.82 -11.40
N GLU A 57 -13.09 -7.37 -12.04
CA GLU A 57 -13.35 -7.64 -13.46
C GLU A 57 -12.28 -7.01 -14.38
N VAL A 58 -11.84 -5.79 -14.07
CA VAL A 58 -10.76 -5.13 -14.82
C VAL A 58 -9.43 -5.87 -14.72
N CYS A 59 -9.17 -6.53 -13.59
CA CYS A 59 -7.91 -7.20 -13.30
C CYS A 59 -7.89 -8.69 -13.70
N GLY A 60 -9.05 -9.33 -13.84
CA GLY A 60 -9.18 -10.79 -13.90
C GLY A 60 -8.43 -11.49 -15.04
N ASP A 61 -8.22 -10.82 -16.15
CA ASP A 61 -7.52 -11.39 -17.33
C ASP A 61 -6.09 -10.84 -17.51
N LEU A 62 -5.56 -10.11 -16.55
CA LEU A 62 -4.22 -9.53 -16.68
C LEU A 62 -3.12 -10.58 -16.48
N PRO A 63 -2.07 -10.58 -17.33
CA PRO A 63 -1.04 -11.63 -17.32
C PRO A 63 0.03 -11.46 -16.25
N VAL A 64 -0.13 -10.48 -15.35
CA VAL A 64 0.84 -10.15 -14.29
C VAL A 64 0.21 -10.29 -12.91
N PRO A 65 0.95 -10.74 -11.90
CA PRO A 65 0.43 -10.79 -10.54
C PRO A 65 0.10 -9.39 -10.03
N ILE A 66 -0.98 -9.29 -9.26
CA ILE A 66 -1.45 -8.06 -8.62
C ILE A 66 -1.52 -8.29 -7.12
N VAL A 67 -0.83 -7.46 -6.37
CA VAL A 67 -0.83 -7.48 -4.90
C VAL A 67 -1.35 -6.14 -4.37
N ALA A 68 -2.24 -6.17 -3.41
CA ALA A 68 -2.90 -5.00 -2.87
C ALA A 68 -2.92 -5.01 -1.34
N VAL A 69 -3.02 -3.83 -0.75
CA VAL A 69 -3.51 -3.62 0.62
C VAL A 69 -4.80 -2.83 0.56
N LEU A 70 -5.64 -2.92 1.58
CA LEU A 70 -6.80 -2.05 1.71
C LEU A 70 -6.41 -0.69 2.27
N GLY A 71 -7.19 0.35 1.92
CA GLY A 71 -7.08 1.69 2.48
C GLY A 71 -8.28 2.04 3.39
N ASN A 72 -8.33 3.27 3.87
CA ASN A 72 -9.41 3.71 4.75
C ASN A 72 -10.77 3.79 4.03
N HIS A 73 -10.78 4.12 2.74
CA HIS A 73 -12.01 4.12 1.94
C HIS A 73 -12.60 2.71 1.79
N ASP A 74 -11.75 1.68 1.69
CA ASP A 74 -12.20 0.28 1.60
C ASP A 74 -12.87 -0.22 2.89
N HIS A 75 -12.58 0.42 4.02
CA HIS A 75 -13.22 0.15 5.31
C HIS A 75 -14.44 1.03 5.60
N HIS A 76 -14.71 2.08 4.80
CA HIS A 76 -15.67 3.14 5.12
C HIS A 76 -17.10 2.64 5.37
N SER A 77 -17.58 1.73 4.54
CA SER A 77 -18.97 1.19 4.64
C SER A 77 -19.09 -0.02 5.58
N GLY A 78 -18.00 -0.45 6.24
CA GLY A 78 -18.01 -1.60 7.14
C GLY A 78 -18.09 -2.96 6.42
N CYS A 79 -17.91 -2.99 5.09
CA CYS A 79 -17.97 -4.19 4.24
C CYS A 79 -16.58 -4.63 3.77
N ALA A 80 -15.52 -4.35 4.53
CA ALA A 80 -14.14 -4.63 4.11
C ALA A 80 -13.88 -6.12 3.81
N ALA A 81 -14.54 -7.02 4.51
CA ALA A 81 -14.43 -8.46 4.26
C ALA A 81 -15.02 -8.86 2.89
N GLU A 82 -16.16 -8.30 2.54
CA GLU A 82 -16.82 -8.52 1.24
C GLU A 82 -16.04 -7.85 0.10
N VAL A 83 -15.51 -6.64 0.33
CA VAL A 83 -14.60 -5.96 -0.61
C VAL A 83 -13.38 -6.81 -0.88
N ARG A 84 -12.74 -7.32 0.17
CA ARG A 84 -11.59 -8.22 0.04
C ARG A 84 -11.94 -9.47 -0.76
N ALA A 85 -13.05 -10.12 -0.43
CA ALA A 85 -13.48 -11.34 -1.11
C ALA A 85 -13.69 -11.10 -2.62
N ALA A 86 -14.38 -10.02 -3.00
CA ALA A 86 -14.59 -9.65 -4.38
C ALA A 86 -13.28 -9.40 -5.14
N LEU A 87 -12.30 -8.73 -4.52
CA LEU A 87 -10.98 -8.49 -5.10
C LEU A 87 -10.20 -9.81 -5.30
N GLU A 88 -10.22 -10.70 -4.30
CA GLU A 88 -9.54 -12.00 -4.34
C GLU A 88 -10.18 -12.93 -5.37
N ASP A 89 -11.50 -12.91 -5.55
CA ASP A 89 -12.21 -13.63 -6.62
C ASP A 89 -11.79 -13.16 -8.02
N GLY A 90 -11.41 -11.87 -8.16
CA GLY A 90 -10.82 -11.30 -9.37
C GLY A 90 -9.32 -11.53 -9.54
N GLY A 91 -8.69 -12.37 -8.69
CA GLY A 91 -7.28 -12.72 -8.78
C GLY A 91 -6.31 -11.71 -8.17
N ILE A 92 -6.80 -10.67 -7.49
CA ILE A 92 -5.98 -9.71 -6.76
C ILE A 92 -5.62 -10.32 -5.40
N ARG A 93 -4.35 -10.43 -5.09
CA ARG A 93 -3.91 -10.86 -3.76
C ARG A 93 -3.96 -9.71 -2.77
N VAL A 94 -4.90 -9.74 -1.84
CA VAL A 94 -5.05 -8.72 -0.80
C VAL A 94 -4.29 -9.13 0.46
N LEU A 95 -3.38 -8.28 0.91
CA LEU A 95 -2.61 -8.47 2.13
C LEU A 95 -3.16 -7.60 3.26
N GLU A 96 -3.62 -8.24 4.33
CA GLU A 96 -3.99 -7.57 5.57
C GLU A 96 -3.11 -8.09 6.70
N ARG A 97 -2.07 -7.33 7.05
CA ARG A 97 -1.05 -7.74 8.04
C ARG A 97 -0.40 -9.08 7.68
N ASP A 98 -0.12 -9.26 6.39
CA ASP A 98 0.36 -10.52 5.82
C ASP A 98 1.49 -10.26 4.81
N HIS A 99 2.04 -11.32 4.27
CA HIS A 99 3.05 -11.26 3.22
C HIS A 99 2.79 -12.31 2.14
N THR A 100 3.42 -12.12 1.01
CA THR A 100 3.43 -13.11 -0.09
C THR A 100 4.78 -13.11 -0.78
N ILE A 101 5.09 -14.22 -1.43
CA ILE A 101 6.25 -14.34 -2.33
C ILE A 101 5.72 -14.57 -3.73
N VAL A 102 6.12 -13.72 -4.65
CA VAL A 102 5.75 -13.78 -6.06
C VAL A 102 6.99 -14.10 -6.86
N GLU A 103 6.94 -15.14 -7.69
CA GLU A 103 8.02 -15.45 -8.62
C GLU A 103 7.79 -14.72 -9.95
N VAL A 104 8.77 -13.95 -10.37
CA VAL A 104 8.74 -13.16 -11.60
C VAL A 104 10.04 -13.40 -12.38
N ASP A 105 9.95 -14.05 -13.54
CA ASP A 105 11.10 -14.36 -14.40
C ASP A 105 12.29 -15.03 -13.65
N GLY A 106 11.97 -15.89 -12.68
CA GLY A 106 12.94 -16.59 -11.85
C GLY A 106 13.55 -15.71 -10.75
N VAL A 107 12.88 -14.60 -10.38
CA VAL A 107 13.22 -13.74 -9.23
C VAL A 107 12.10 -13.85 -8.21
N GLU A 108 12.43 -14.24 -6.99
CA GLU A 108 11.50 -14.20 -5.85
C GLU A 108 11.39 -12.77 -5.32
N VAL A 109 10.19 -12.21 -5.40
CA VAL A 109 9.83 -10.90 -4.83
C VAL A 109 8.96 -11.13 -3.61
N GLY A 110 9.50 -10.89 -2.43
CA GLY A 110 8.74 -10.87 -1.19
C GLY A 110 8.01 -9.53 -1.05
N VAL A 111 6.69 -9.57 -0.85
CA VAL A 111 5.86 -8.40 -0.60
C VAL A 111 5.24 -8.52 0.79
N VAL A 112 5.52 -7.57 1.67
CA VAL A 112 4.82 -7.43 2.95
C VAL A 112 3.76 -6.36 2.79
N GLY A 113 2.51 -6.70 3.12
CA GLY A 113 1.37 -5.79 3.03
C GLY A 113 0.69 -5.59 4.37
N THR A 114 0.53 -4.34 4.75
CA THR A 114 -0.32 -3.92 5.86
C THR A 114 -0.90 -2.55 5.52
N LYS A 115 -2.14 -2.30 5.96
CA LYS A 115 -2.75 -0.99 5.74
C LYS A 115 -1.90 0.13 6.36
N GLY A 116 -1.26 -0.16 7.49
CA GLY A 116 -0.76 0.86 8.38
C GLY A 116 -1.92 1.54 9.12
N PHE A 117 -1.63 2.54 9.93
CA PHE A 117 -2.68 3.31 10.59
C PHE A 117 -2.18 4.69 11.03
N VAL A 118 -3.10 5.50 11.54
CA VAL A 118 -2.83 6.80 12.14
C VAL A 118 -1.90 6.67 13.36
N GLY A 119 -1.22 7.72 13.75
CA GLY A 119 -0.35 7.64 14.94
C GLY A 119 0.57 8.84 15.08
N GLY A 120 0.78 9.55 13.99
CA GLY A 120 1.62 10.74 13.97
C GLY A 120 3.12 10.44 13.89
N PHE A 121 3.88 11.51 14.01
CA PHE A 121 5.32 11.53 13.80
C PHE A 121 6.01 12.24 14.96
N PRO A 122 7.34 12.14 15.12
CA PRO A 122 8.05 12.72 16.23
C PRO A 122 7.66 14.16 16.53
N GLY A 123 7.20 14.43 17.76
CA GLY A 123 6.71 15.72 18.23
C GLY A 123 5.18 15.91 18.18
N ALA A 124 4.45 15.02 17.49
CA ALA A 124 2.98 15.04 17.39
C ALA A 124 2.41 13.60 17.26
N GLU A 125 2.78 12.74 18.19
CA GLU A 125 2.38 11.33 18.21
C GLU A 125 1.16 11.10 19.11
N ILE A 126 0.30 10.16 18.71
CA ILE A 126 -0.78 9.65 19.56
C ILE A 126 -0.17 8.75 20.64
N PRO A 127 -0.33 9.06 21.94
CA PRO A 127 0.28 8.27 23.02
C PRO A 127 -0.58 7.06 23.42
N ASP A 128 0.04 6.03 24.02
CA ASP A 128 -0.68 4.97 24.75
C ASP A 128 -1.10 5.47 26.13
N PHE A 129 -1.92 6.51 26.18
CA PHE A 129 -2.36 7.14 27.41
C PHE A 129 -3.75 7.74 27.27
N GLY A 130 -4.49 7.76 28.37
CA GLY A 130 -5.79 8.42 28.46
C GLY A 130 -6.97 7.48 28.20
N GLU A 131 -7.96 7.99 27.50
CA GLU A 131 -9.23 7.33 27.25
C GLU A 131 -9.05 6.05 26.43
N ARG A 132 -9.97 5.09 26.71
CA ARG A 132 -9.95 3.77 26.05
C ARG A 132 -9.90 3.88 24.53
N ALA A 133 -10.66 4.79 23.92
CA ALA A 133 -10.72 4.95 22.48
C ALA A 133 -9.34 5.36 21.88
N LEU A 134 -8.60 6.29 22.55
CA LEU A 134 -7.25 6.66 22.10
C LEU A 134 -6.26 5.50 22.22
N ARG A 135 -6.36 4.74 23.30
CA ARG A 135 -5.52 3.55 23.49
C ARG A 135 -5.84 2.43 22.50
N GLU A 136 -7.10 2.31 22.07
CA GLU A 136 -7.50 1.39 21.00
C GLU A 136 -6.89 1.81 19.66
N VAL A 137 -6.87 3.11 19.33
CA VAL A 137 -6.17 3.64 18.15
C VAL A 137 -4.67 3.34 18.22
N TYR A 138 -4.02 3.61 19.34
CA TYR A 138 -2.60 3.30 19.53
C TYR A 138 -2.30 1.79 19.35
N ARG A 139 -3.16 0.94 19.91
CA ARG A 139 -3.05 -0.52 19.81
C ARG A 139 -3.20 -0.99 18.37
N GLU A 140 -4.13 -0.42 17.62
CA GLU A 140 -4.32 -0.76 16.21
C GLU A 140 -3.04 -0.49 15.41
N THR A 141 -2.42 0.68 15.60
CA THR A 141 -1.12 0.99 14.99
C THR A 141 -0.03 0.02 15.42
N THR A 142 -0.05 -0.42 16.69
CA THR A 142 0.92 -1.42 17.19
C THR A 142 0.79 -2.74 16.43
N LEU A 143 -0.44 -3.21 16.18
CA LEU A 143 -0.68 -4.45 15.42
C LEU A 143 -0.20 -4.35 13.97
N GLU A 144 -0.32 -3.17 13.34
CA GLU A 144 0.21 -2.92 11.99
C GLU A 144 1.76 -3.01 11.99
N VAL A 145 2.41 -2.36 12.96
CA VAL A 145 3.88 -2.37 13.09
C VAL A 145 4.42 -3.78 13.35
N GLU A 146 3.81 -4.52 14.28
CA GLU A 146 4.20 -5.90 14.60
C GLU A 146 4.01 -6.85 13.41
N ALA A 147 2.94 -6.67 12.65
CA ALA A 147 2.70 -7.46 11.45
C ALA A 147 3.72 -7.14 10.34
N LEU A 148 4.06 -5.86 10.18
CA LEU A 148 5.09 -5.42 9.24
C LEU A 148 6.44 -6.05 9.60
N GLU A 149 6.84 -6.06 10.87
CA GLU A 149 8.08 -6.66 11.33
C GLU A 149 8.13 -8.17 11.04
N ARG A 150 7.09 -8.91 11.46
CA ARG A 150 6.97 -10.36 11.18
C ARG A 150 7.00 -10.67 9.68
N GLY A 151 6.33 -9.86 8.87
CA GLY A 151 6.31 -10.03 7.42
C GLY A 151 7.70 -9.81 6.81
N LEU A 152 8.41 -8.76 7.23
CA LEU A 152 9.78 -8.48 6.78
C LEU A 152 10.77 -9.59 7.17
N GLU A 153 10.62 -10.17 8.36
CA GLU A 153 11.39 -11.36 8.76
C GLU A 153 11.12 -12.53 7.81
N ALA A 154 9.84 -12.79 7.50
CA ALA A 154 9.43 -13.94 6.69
C ALA A 154 9.96 -13.87 5.25
N ILE A 155 10.05 -12.65 4.66
CA ILE A 155 10.54 -12.48 3.28
C ILE A 155 12.04 -12.20 3.19
N SER A 156 12.78 -12.20 4.29
CA SER A 156 14.20 -11.79 4.35
C SER A 156 15.13 -12.63 3.46
N GLY A 157 14.70 -13.82 3.04
CA GLY A 157 15.43 -14.71 2.13
C GLY A 157 15.16 -14.48 0.65
N CYS A 158 14.20 -13.62 0.27
CA CYS A 158 13.84 -13.34 -1.10
C CYS A 158 14.93 -12.53 -1.83
N HIS A 159 14.94 -12.63 -3.17
CA HIS A 159 15.87 -11.85 -4.01
C HIS A 159 15.58 -10.35 -3.96
N LYS A 160 14.31 -9.99 -3.82
CA LYS A 160 13.80 -8.63 -3.65
C LYS A 160 12.77 -8.62 -2.53
N CYS A 161 12.82 -7.58 -1.68
CA CYS A 161 11.92 -7.38 -0.57
C CYS A 161 11.28 -6.00 -0.69
N VAL A 162 9.94 -5.94 -0.77
CA VAL A 162 9.20 -4.68 -0.85
C VAL A 162 8.11 -4.61 0.21
N VAL A 163 7.81 -3.41 0.66
CA VAL A 163 6.74 -3.11 1.60
C VAL A 163 5.64 -2.35 0.87
N LEU A 164 4.41 -2.78 1.09
CA LEU A 164 3.21 -2.15 0.56
C LEU A 164 2.32 -1.68 1.72
N LEU A 165 2.09 -0.39 1.80
CA LEU A 165 1.29 0.28 2.83
C LEU A 165 0.20 1.11 2.17
N HIS A 166 -0.81 1.54 2.96
CA HIS A 166 -1.67 2.64 2.59
C HIS A 166 -1.27 3.92 3.32
N TYR A 167 -1.13 3.87 4.65
CA TYR A 167 -0.70 5.01 5.45
C TYR A 167 0.81 5.26 5.36
N ALA A 168 1.20 6.54 5.39
CA ALA A 168 2.60 6.95 5.26
C ALA A 168 3.48 6.50 6.43
N PRO A 169 4.66 5.92 6.19
CA PRO A 169 5.62 5.53 7.22
C PRO A 169 6.61 6.64 7.59
N THR A 170 6.66 7.72 6.83
CA THR A 170 7.61 8.85 7.03
C THR A 170 6.94 10.18 6.73
N GLN A 171 7.30 11.20 7.49
CA GLN A 171 6.82 12.56 7.26
C GLN A 171 7.41 13.22 5.99
N GLU A 172 8.50 12.68 5.45
CA GLU A 172 9.10 13.20 4.22
C GLU A 172 8.13 13.15 3.03
N THR A 173 7.30 12.11 2.96
CA THR A 173 6.27 11.97 1.91
C THR A 173 4.99 12.75 2.20
N LEU A 174 4.88 13.39 3.37
CA LEU A 174 3.75 14.26 3.75
C LEU A 174 4.00 15.74 3.43
N VAL A 175 5.19 16.11 3.02
CA VAL A 175 5.50 17.50 2.67
C VAL A 175 4.59 17.97 1.54
N GLY A 176 3.77 18.99 1.83
CA GLY A 176 2.70 19.48 0.96
C GLY A 176 1.30 19.29 1.55
N GLU A 177 1.15 18.32 2.46
CA GLU A 177 -0.05 18.17 3.28
C GLU A 177 -0.05 19.19 4.43
N PRO A 178 -1.22 19.65 4.90
CA PRO A 178 -1.31 20.49 6.09
C PRO A 178 -0.75 19.76 7.32
N GLU A 179 0.27 20.32 7.98
CA GLU A 179 0.90 19.69 9.14
C GLU A 179 -0.08 19.25 10.25
N PRO A 180 -1.16 20.00 10.58
CA PRO A 180 -2.11 19.60 11.62
C PRO A 180 -2.81 18.25 11.37
N ILE A 181 -2.85 17.75 10.13
CA ILE A 181 -3.49 16.47 9.81
C ILE A 181 -2.49 15.32 9.66
N TRP A 182 -1.19 15.55 9.74
CA TRP A 182 -0.18 14.51 9.53
C TRP A 182 -0.36 13.29 10.44
N ALA A 183 -0.83 13.50 11.68
CA ALA A 183 -1.12 12.41 12.60
C ALA A 183 -2.21 11.44 12.09
N PHE A 184 -3.06 11.90 11.17
CA PHE A 184 -4.10 11.10 10.53
C PHE A 184 -3.63 10.48 9.20
N LEU A 185 -2.48 10.91 8.68
CA LEU A 185 -1.96 10.46 7.39
C LEU A 185 -0.95 9.30 7.52
N GLY A 186 -0.50 8.99 8.74
CA GLY A 186 0.43 7.91 8.94
C GLY A 186 1.00 7.81 10.35
N SER A 187 2.05 7.01 10.48
CA SER A 187 2.76 6.83 11.74
C SER A 187 4.24 6.59 11.53
N GLY A 188 5.06 7.40 12.20
CA GLY A 188 6.52 7.20 12.26
C GLY A 188 6.95 5.88 12.89
N ARG A 189 6.06 5.22 13.64
CA ARG A 189 6.33 3.89 14.24
C ARG A 189 6.53 2.80 13.18
N LEU A 190 5.93 2.94 11.98
CA LEU A 190 6.14 2.02 10.85
C LEU A 190 7.59 2.07 10.32
N ALA A 191 8.29 3.17 10.54
CA ALA A 191 9.67 3.33 10.08
C ALA A 191 10.67 2.41 10.82
N ALA A 192 10.39 2.00 12.05
CA ALA A 192 11.33 1.21 12.85
C ALA A 192 11.65 -0.16 12.21
N PRO A 193 10.66 -1.05 11.91
CA PRO A 193 10.92 -2.31 11.23
C PRO A 193 11.50 -2.10 9.81
N ILE A 194 11.06 -1.07 9.06
CA ILE A 194 11.61 -0.76 7.73
C ILE A 194 13.10 -0.42 7.83
N GLY A 195 13.50 0.44 8.76
CA GLY A 195 14.90 0.81 8.97
C GLY A 195 15.78 -0.34 9.43
N MET A 196 15.22 -1.27 10.20
CA MET A 196 15.92 -2.47 10.69
C MET A 196 16.16 -3.48 9.58
N HIS A 197 15.13 -3.86 8.83
CA HIS A 197 15.17 -4.93 7.81
C HIS A 197 15.65 -4.44 6.44
N ARG A 198 15.55 -3.14 6.15
CA ARG A 198 16.03 -2.48 4.94
C ARG A 198 15.54 -3.15 3.65
N PRO A 199 14.21 -3.20 3.40
CA PRO A 199 13.67 -3.65 2.13
C PRO A 199 14.19 -2.79 0.96
N ASP A 200 14.08 -3.32 -0.26
CA ASP A 200 14.54 -2.63 -1.48
C ASP A 200 13.72 -1.37 -1.77
N ALA A 201 12.41 -1.37 -1.45
CA ALA A 201 11.53 -0.22 -1.58
C ALA A 201 10.29 -0.32 -0.69
N VAL A 202 9.70 0.84 -0.39
CA VAL A 202 8.40 0.97 0.29
C VAL A 202 7.46 1.79 -0.61
N PHE A 203 6.22 1.31 -0.76
CA PHE A 203 5.15 1.98 -1.51
C PHE A 203 3.98 2.27 -0.58
N HIS A 204 3.41 3.48 -0.68
CA HIS A 204 2.21 3.86 0.07
C HIS A 204 1.34 4.86 -0.73
N GLY A 205 0.10 5.07 -0.29
CA GLY A 205 -0.85 6.04 -0.84
C GLY A 205 -1.25 7.12 0.17
N HIS A 206 -2.55 7.44 0.23
CA HIS A 206 -3.24 8.22 1.25
C HIS A 206 -2.90 9.72 1.30
N ALA A 207 -1.65 10.13 1.19
CA ALA A 207 -1.22 11.52 1.29
C ALA A 207 -1.31 12.20 -0.10
N HIS A 208 -2.51 12.68 -0.46
CA HIS A 208 -2.85 13.15 -1.82
C HIS A 208 -2.15 14.44 -2.25
N ARG A 209 -1.67 15.24 -1.29
CA ARG A 209 -0.91 16.48 -1.53
C ARG A 209 0.55 16.36 -1.11
N GLY A 210 0.94 15.15 -0.72
CA GLY A 210 2.29 14.86 -0.26
C GLY A 210 3.32 14.88 -1.37
N THR A 211 4.52 14.48 -1.03
CA THR A 211 5.66 14.37 -1.96
C THR A 211 5.79 12.91 -2.42
N ALA A 212 6.08 12.73 -3.71
CA ALA A 212 6.19 11.40 -4.32
C ALA A 212 7.35 10.54 -3.77
N ARG A 213 8.35 11.14 -3.13
CA ARG A 213 9.57 10.46 -2.68
C ARG A 213 9.99 10.91 -1.30
N GLY A 214 10.39 9.94 -0.49
CA GLY A 214 11.03 10.12 0.79
C GLY A 214 11.98 8.96 1.07
N THR A 215 12.52 8.89 2.28
CA THR A 215 13.44 7.84 2.71
C THR A 215 13.20 7.43 4.16
N ILE A 216 13.62 6.20 4.50
CA ILE A 216 13.80 5.75 5.87
C ILE A 216 15.22 5.18 5.94
N GLY A 217 16.17 5.99 6.41
CA GLY A 217 17.59 5.67 6.30
C GLY A 217 18.00 5.50 4.83
N PRO A 218 18.52 4.34 4.39
CA PRO A 218 18.88 4.10 2.99
C PRO A 218 17.67 3.62 2.15
N VAL A 219 16.52 3.31 2.75
CA VAL A 219 15.38 2.71 2.07
C VAL A 219 14.56 3.76 1.35
N PRO A 220 14.34 3.66 0.03
CA PRO A 220 13.47 4.57 -0.70
C PRO A 220 12.01 4.33 -0.33
N VAL A 221 11.26 5.42 -0.11
CA VAL A 221 9.83 5.44 0.15
C VAL A 221 9.13 6.20 -0.97
N HIS A 222 8.11 5.59 -1.56
CA HIS A 222 7.35 6.13 -2.68
C HIS A 222 5.88 6.32 -2.29
N ASN A 223 5.42 7.57 -2.34
CA ASN A 223 3.99 7.86 -2.32
C ASN A 223 3.47 7.72 -3.76
N VAL A 224 2.70 6.66 -3.98
CA VAL A 224 2.17 6.28 -5.30
C VAL A 224 0.68 6.63 -5.47
N ALA A 225 0.13 7.49 -4.59
CA ALA A 225 -1.18 8.06 -4.79
C ALA A 225 -1.29 8.68 -6.18
N VAL A 226 -2.32 8.34 -6.95
CA VAL A 226 -2.52 8.85 -8.33
C VAL A 226 -2.56 10.38 -8.37
N HIS A 227 -3.03 11.00 -7.28
CA HIS A 227 -3.06 12.46 -7.10
C HIS A 227 -1.67 13.10 -6.98
N VAL A 228 -0.69 12.36 -6.46
CA VAL A 228 0.70 12.82 -6.25
C VAL A 228 1.56 12.54 -7.48
N THR A 229 1.41 11.37 -8.07
CA THR A 229 2.19 10.97 -9.26
C THR A 229 1.70 11.65 -10.53
N GLY A 230 0.43 12.05 -10.58
CA GLY A 230 -0.24 12.56 -11.78
C GLY A 230 -0.35 11.52 -12.90
N GLN A 231 -0.19 10.24 -12.56
CA GLN A 231 -0.24 9.10 -13.46
C GLN A 231 -1.10 8.01 -12.84
N ASP A 232 -1.79 7.22 -13.67
CA ASP A 232 -2.58 6.07 -13.19
C ASP A 232 -1.68 5.02 -12.53
N PHE A 233 -0.47 4.83 -13.06
CA PHE A 233 0.57 3.97 -12.49
C PHE A 233 1.95 4.61 -12.64
N ALA A 234 2.72 4.59 -11.56
CA ALA A 234 4.14 4.90 -11.59
C ALA A 234 4.97 3.62 -11.77
N LEU A 235 6.04 3.68 -12.55
CA LEU A 235 6.90 2.53 -12.85
C LEU A 235 8.20 2.63 -12.06
N PHE A 236 8.61 1.50 -11.49
CA PHE A 236 9.81 1.34 -10.69
C PHE A 236 10.63 0.15 -11.16
N GLU A 237 11.92 0.24 -10.97
CA GLU A 237 12.85 -0.88 -11.16
C GLU A 237 13.52 -1.17 -9.80
N VAL A 238 13.29 -2.37 -9.29
CA VAL A 238 13.74 -2.79 -7.96
C VAL A 238 14.77 -3.91 -8.06
#